data_b430483afef4d217a065ec8b14c0b6b0
#
_entry.id   b430483afef4d217a065ec8b14c0b6b0
#
_cell.length_a   1.000
_cell.length_b   1.000
_cell.length_c   1.000
_cell.angle_alpha   90.00
_cell.angle_beta   90.00
_cell.angle_gamma   90.00
#
_symmetry.space_group_name_H-M   'P 1'
#
loop_
_entity.id
_entity.type
_entity.pdbx_description
1 polymer ?
#
loop_
_entity_poly.entity_id
_entity_poly.type
_entity_poly.pdbx_seq_one_letter_code
_entity_poly.pdbx_strand_id
1 'polypeptide(L)'
;MRGLFKDNLPLVELVLRIITEKQDLVLLKCEIQADMKRVTGARSICLDAYATDSSGRKYDIEVQRSTYGADPHRARYHSSMMDIENLDENQDYRELPDTYVIFITEKDYYQAGKAVYMIQNMNQTLNQPFGDGAHILYVNGEYRDDSAIGKLMHDFNCADADDMHYGLLAERTRYLKENSKGVNEMYRTMDEVEKECYEEGREKGREAQAEMTAVNLRKLGLPLEQIAHAIGFRVEKVEKWIK
;
A
#
# COMPACT_ATOMS: atom_id res chain seq x y z
N MET A 1 9.88 5.54 5.24
CA MET A 1 9.09 6.22 4.16
C MET A 1 7.89 7.00 4.71
N ARG A 2 7.01 6.44 5.57
CA ARG A 2 5.88 7.19 6.18
C ARG A 2 6.32 8.55 6.75
N GLY A 3 7.39 8.59 7.54
CA GLY A 3 7.94 9.85 8.08
C GLY A 3 8.42 10.86 7.03
N LEU A 4 8.82 10.39 5.84
CA LEU A 4 9.21 11.29 4.75
C LEU A 4 8.01 12.07 4.20
N PHE A 5 6.87 11.41 4.03
CA PHE A 5 5.66 11.99 3.43
C PHE A 5 4.84 12.84 4.39
N LYS A 6 4.97 12.61 5.70
CA LYS A 6 4.18 13.31 6.72
C LYS A 6 4.37 14.83 6.63
N ASP A 7 3.25 15.55 6.53
CA ASP A 7 3.19 17.01 6.43
C ASP A 7 4.09 17.62 5.33
N ASN A 8 4.35 16.85 4.25
CA ASN A 8 5.23 17.26 3.16
C ASN A 8 4.60 17.03 1.78
N LEU A 9 3.52 17.78 1.51
CA LEU A 9 2.79 17.71 0.24
C LEU A 9 3.69 17.90 -0.99
N PRO A 10 4.65 18.86 -1.02
CA PRO A 10 5.55 19.02 -2.16
C PRO A 10 6.41 17.78 -2.46
N LEU A 11 6.82 17.06 -1.44
CA LEU A 11 7.59 15.83 -1.62
C LEU A 11 6.73 14.72 -2.21
N VAL A 12 5.50 14.52 -1.71
CA VAL A 12 4.56 13.55 -2.27
C VAL A 12 4.25 13.87 -3.73
N GLU A 13 4.04 15.15 -4.06
CA GLU A 13 3.80 15.62 -5.41
C GLU A 13 5.00 15.29 -6.34
N LEU A 14 6.22 15.58 -5.91
CA LEU A 14 7.43 15.22 -6.66
C LEU A 14 7.49 13.72 -6.95
N VAL A 15 7.27 12.90 -5.93
CA VAL A 15 7.28 11.43 -6.05
C VAL A 15 6.22 10.95 -7.05
N LEU A 16 5.00 11.45 -6.94
CA LEU A 16 3.92 11.09 -7.86
C LEU A 16 4.18 11.55 -9.30
N ARG A 17 4.71 12.76 -9.51
CA ARG A 17 5.09 13.24 -10.85
C ARG A 17 6.11 12.33 -11.52
N ILE A 18 7.10 11.86 -10.76
CA ILE A 18 8.15 10.98 -11.28
C ILE A 18 7.57 9.58 -11.59
N ILE A 19 6.82 8.99 -10.66
CA ILE A 19 6.31 7.62 -10.81
C ILE A 19 5.24 7.53 -11.91
N THR A 20 4.36 8.53 -12.02
CA THR A 20 3.24 8.54 -12.98
C THR A 20 3.59 9.22 -14.30
N GLU A 21 4.78 9.82 -14.40
CA GLU A 21 5.24 10.64 -15.54
C GLU A 21 4.32 11.85 -15.85
N LYS A 22 3.46 12.25 -14.90
CA LYS A 22 2.54 13.37 -15.02
C LYS A 22 3.16 14.65 -14.47
N GLN A 23 3.84 15.42 -15.34
CA GLN A 23 4.56 16.63 -14.95
C GLN A 23 3.63 17.79 -14.48
N ASP A 24 2.39 17.78 -14.94
CA ASP A 24 1.33 18.74 -14.61
C ASP A 24 0.54 18.40 -13.36
N LEU A 25 0.85 17.27 -12.69
CA LEU A 25 0.18 16.86 -11.47
C LEU A 25 0.39 17.90 -10.37
N VAL A 26 -0.71 18.35 -9.77
CA VAL A 26 -0.71 19.27 -8.61
C VAL A 26 -1.56 18.65 -7.52
N LEU A 27 -0.97 18.39 -6.36
CA LEU A 27 -1.70 17.83 -5.23
C LEU A 27 -2.48 18.89 -4.47
N LEU A 28 -3.73 18.59 -4.14
CA LEU A 28 -4.57 19.40 -3.25
C LEU A 28 -4.41 18.98 -1.79
N LYS A 29 -4.31 17.68 -1.53
CA LYS A 29 -4.17 17.12 -0.17
C LYS A 29 -3.47 15.77 -0.20
N CYS A 30 -2.86 15.43 0.94
CA CYS A 30 -2.35 14.10 1.23
C CYS A 30 -2.59 13.79 2.70
N GLU A 31 -3.16 12.63 2.97
CA GLU A 31 -3.40 12.10 4.30
C GLU A 31 -2.49 10.90 4.52
N ILE A 32 -1.72 10.90 5.62
CA ILE A 32 -0.88 9.76 6.00
C ILE A 32 -1.66 8.88 6.95
N GLN A 33 -1.57 7.56 6.78
CA GLN A 33 -2.33 6.56 7.54
C GLN A 33 -3.86 6.77 7.42
N ALA A 34 -4.33 6.97 6.19
CA ALA A 34 -5.75 7.15 5.93
C ALA A 34 -6.54 5.84 6.17
N ASP A 35 -7.39 5.85 7.17
CA ASP A 35 -8.24 4.71 7.52
C ASP A 35 -9.49 4.66 6.62
N MET A 36 -9.67 3.56 5.89
CA MET A 36 -10.88 3.29 5.10
C MET A 36 -11.73 2.19 5.73
N LYS A 37 -12.91 2.56 6.25
CA LYS A 37 -13.77 1.67 7.08
C LYS A 37 -15.26 1.70 6.72
N ARG A 38 -15.64 2.12 5.53
CA ARG A 38 -17.07 2.34 5.19
C ARG A 38 -17.97 1.09 5.24
N VAL A 39 -17.43 -0.12 5.18
CA VAL A 39 -18.24 -1.34 5.11
C VAL A 39 -18.17 -2.10 6.42
N THR A 40 -19.32 -2.18 7.12
CA THR A 40 -19.44 -2.95 8.38
C THR A 40 -19.14 -4.44 8.12
N GLY A 41 -18.19 -4.99 8.86
CA GLY A 41 -17.79 -6.40 8.74
C GLY A 41 -16.79 -6.71 7.62
N ALA A 42 -16.42 -5.75 6.77
CA ALA A 42 -15.31 -5.88 5.84
C ALA A 42 -13.97 -5.63 6.53
N ARG A 43 -12.89 -6.12 5.93
CA ARG A 43 -11.53 -5.82 6.37
C ARG A 43 -11.26 -4.33 6.11
N SER A 44 -10.97 -3.56 7.15
CA SER A 44 -10.48 -2.19 7.00
C SER A 44 -9.07 -2.20 6.41
N ILE A 45 -8.71 -1.13 5.72
CA ILE A 45 -7.33 -0.87 5.29
C ILE A 45 -6.88 0.48 5.83
N CYS A 46 -5.59 0.57 6.10
CA CYS A 46 -4.92 1.82 6.42
C CYS A 46 -3.91 2.06 5.29
N LEU A 47 -4.09 3.16 4.55
CA LEU A 47 -3.23 3.53 3.45
C LEU A 47 -2.02 4.30 3.98
N ASP A 48 -0.80 3.96 3.51
CA ASP A 48 0.42 4.65 3.97
C ASP A 48 0.38 6.14 3.62
N ALA A 49 -0.01 6.49 2.39
CA ALA A 49 -0.30 7.86 1.99
C ALA A 49 -1.43 7.90 0.95
N TYR A 50 -2.48 8.67 1.25
CA TYR A 50 -3.64 8.86 0.35
C TYR A 50 -3.70 10.31 -0.12
N ALA A 51 -3.58 10.53 -1.43
CA ALA A 51 -3.51 11.85 -2.01
C ALA A 51 -4.60 12.10 -3.05
N THR A 52 -4.96 13.39 -3.22
CA THR A 52 -5.90 13.87 -4.25
C THR A 52 -5.25 14.99 -5.03
N ASP A 53 -5.28 14.92 -6.35
CA ASP A 53 -4.79 15.98 -7.21
C ASP A 53 -5.87 16.97 -7.66
N SER A 54 -5.45 18.03 -8.36
CA SER A 54 -6.33 19.09 -8.86
C SER A 54 -7.33 18.63 -9.93
N SER A 55 -7.11 17.46 -10.54
CA SER A 55 -8.05 16.82 -11.47
C SER A 55 -9.03 15.86 -10.79
N GLY A 56 -8.95 15.73 -9.47
CA GLY A 56 -9.78 14.82 -8.69
C GLY A 56 -9.27 13.39 -8.61
N ARG A 57 -8.16 13.05 -9.29
CA ARG A 57 -7.56 11.71 -9.25
C ARG A 57 -7.07 11.36 -7.85
N LYS A 58 -7.16 10.09 -7.49
CA LYS A 58 -6.82 9.58 -6.17
C LYS A 58 -5.60 8.66 -6.25
N TYR A 59 -4.71 8.82 -5.29
CA TYR A 59 -3.45 8.08 -5.23
C TYR A 59 -3.30 7.43 -3.87
N ASP A 60 -3.08 6.12 -3.86
CA ASP A 60 -2.67 5.34 -2.70
C ASP A 60 -1.21 4.94 -2.90
N ILE A 61 -0.33 5.39 -2.02
CA ILE A 61 1.11 5.08 -2.06
C ILE A 61 1.41 4.15 -0.90
N GLU A 62 1.78 2.92 -1.22
CA GLU A 62 2.15 1.86 -0.29
C GLU A 62 3.63 1.53 -0.40
N VAL A 63 4.34 1.51 0.72
CA VAL A 63 5.75 1.16 0.76
C VAL A 63 5.96 -0.19 1.41
N GLN A 64 6.42 -1.17 0.63
CA GLN A 64 6.50 -2.56 1.06
C GLN A 64 7.94 -3.08 1.04
N ARG A 65 8.45 -3.53 2.21
CA ARG A 65 9.75 -4.20 2.29
C ARG A 65 9.71 -5.63 1.79
N SER A 66 8.55 -6.29 1.88
CA SER A 66 8.35 -7.67 1.45
C SER A 66 7.42 -7.72 0.25
N THR A 67 7.73 -8.58 -0.72
CA THR A 67 6.86 -8.88 -1.86
C THR A 67 5.50 -9.42 -1.42
N TYR A 68 5.42 -10.09 -0.27
CA TYR A 68 4.16 -10.57 0.32
C TYR A 68 3.18 -9.41 0.62
N GLY A 69 3.69 -8.22 1.00
CA GLY A 69 2.88 -7.03 1.25
C GLY A 69 2.31 -6.39 -0.02
N ALA A 70 2.84 -6.73 -1.21
CA ALA A 70 2.44 -6.20 -2.51
C ALA A 70 1.65 -7.21 -3.36
N ASP A 71 0.88 -8.10 -2.73
CA ASP A 71 0.08 -9.12 -3.43
C ASP A 71 -0.97 -8.48 -4.34
N PRO A 72 -1.19 -8.99 -5.58
CA PRO A 72 -2.17 -8.44 -6.53
C PRO A 72 -3.61 -8.41 -6.00
N HIS A 73 -4.01 -9.36 -5.13
CA HIS A 73 -5.33 -9.33 -4.50
C HIS A 73 -5.44 -8.18 -3.50
N ARG A 74 -4.34 -7.85 -2.79
CA ARG A 74 -4.29 -6.68 -1.93
C ARG A 74 -4.41 -5.39 -2.75
N ALA A 75 -3.67 -5.27 -3.86
CA ALA A 75 -3.77 -4.13 -4.76
C ALA A 75 -5.21 -3.91 -5.27
N ARG A 76 -5.86 -4.99 -5.73
CA ARG A 76 -7.27 -4.95 -6.15
C ARG A 76 -8.20 -4.55 -4.99
N TYR A 77 -7.95 -5.03 -3.78
CA TYR A 77 -8.77 -4.69 -2.61
C TYR A 77 -8.63 -3.21 -2.24
N HIS A 78 -7.40 -2.65 -2.29
CA HIS A 78 -7.16 -1.22 -2.10
C HIS A 78 -7.92 -0.38 -3.14
N SER A 79 -7.82 -0.74 -4.43
CA SER A 79 -8.58 -0.08 -5.51
C SER A 79 -10.08 -0.08 -5.23
N SER A 80 -10.66 -1.24 -4.85
CA SER A 80 -12.09 -1.33 -4.52
C SER A 80 -12.49 -0.50 -3.30
N MET A 81 -11.63 -0.40 -2.30
CA MET A 81 -11.88 0.44 -1.11
C MET A 81 -11.83 1.93 -1.46
N MET A 82 -10.92 2.33 -2.35
CA MET A 82 -10.87 3.70 -2.87
C MET A 82 -12.16 4.05 -3.63
N ASP A 83 -12.72 3.13 -4.43
CA ASP A 83 -13.97 3.33 -5.13
C ASP A 83 -15.13 3.52 -4.15
N ILE A 84 -15.24 2.66 -3.12
CA ILE A 84 -16.26 2.78 -2.07
C ILE A 84 -16.15 4.11 -1.31
N GLU A 85 -14.92 4.59 -1.06
CA GLU A 85 -14.67 5.84 -0.33
C GLU A 85 -15.03 7.08 -1.15
N ASN A 86 -14.96 6.99 -2.49
CA ASN A 86 -15.09 8.13 -3.39
C ASN A 86 -16.42 8.18 -4.17
N LEU A 87 -17.38 7.27 -3.89
CA LEU A 87 -18.71 7.30 -4.49
C LEU A 87 -19.78 7.22 -3.39
N ASP A 88 -20.60 8.24 -3.28
CA ASP A 88 -21.74 8.26 -2.35
C ASP A 88 -22.97 7.60 -2.95
N GLU A 89 -23.93 7.22 -2.09
CA GLU A 89 -25.12 6.40 -2.42
C GLU A 89 -25.97 6.93 -3.61
N ASN A 90 -25.97 8.25 -3.82
CA ASN A 90 -26.81 8.90 -4.85
C ASN A 90 -25.99 9.42 -6.05
N GLN A 91 -24.70 9.05 -6.16
CA GLN A 91 -23.85 9.49 -7.25
C GLN A 91 -23.89 8.50 -8.43
N ASP A 92 -23.69 9.02 -9.65
CA ASP A 92 -23.54 8.17 -10.84
C ASP A 92 -22.16 7.49 -10.82
N TYR A 93 -22.07 6.24 -11.25
CA TYR A 93 -20.80 5.50 -11.36
C TYR A 93 -19.76 6.20 -12.25
N ARG A 94 -20.18 7.07 -13.17
CA ARG A 94 -19.31 7.89 -14.00
C ARG A 94 -18.59 9.00 -13.25
N GLU A 95 -19.01 9.29 -12.03
CA GLU A 95 -18.36 10.25 -11.13
C GLU A 95 -17.20 9.65 -10.35
N LEU A 96 -16.98 8.31 -10.44
CA LEU A 96 -15.79 7.69 -9.88
C LEU A 96 -14.52 8.34 -10.47
N PRO A 97 -13.60 8.80 -9.61
CA PRO A 97 -12.33 9.36 -10.07
C PRO A 97 -11.40 8.25 -10.58
N ASP A 98 -10.45 8.61 -11.43
CA ASP A 98 -9.32 7.73 -11.71
C ASP A 98 -8.55 7.45 -10.41
N THR A 99 -8.24 6.19 -10.17
CA THR A 99 -7.53 5.71 -8.97
C THR A 99 -6.19 5.08 -9.32
N TYR A 100 -5.17 5.36 -8.49
CA TYR A 100 -3.81 4.85 -8.63
C TYR A 100 -3.39 4.18 -7.34
N VAL A 101 -3.26 2.85 -7.34
CA VAL A 101 -2.65 2.09 -6.25
C VAL A 101 -1.19 1.84 -6.59
N ILE A 102 -0.28 2.42 -5.82
CA ILE A 102 1.16 2.46 -6.12
C ILE A 102 1.91 1.71 -5.02
N PHE A 103 2.44 0.52 -5.36
CA PHE A 103 3.34 -0.21 -4.47
C PHE A 103 4.79 0.13 -4.81
N ILE A 104 5.51 0.76 -3.88
CA ILE A 104 6.97 0.92 -3.95
C ILE A 104 7.57 -0.25 -3.17
N THR A 105 8.14 -1.22 -3.87
CA THR A 105 8.69 -2.44 -3.26
C THR A 105 10.20 -2.35 -3.11
N GLU A 106 10.76 -2.85 -2.00
CA GLU A 106 12.20 -2.87 -1.78
C GLU A 106 12.93 -3.69 -2.86
N LYS A 107 12.33 -4.84 -3.24
CA LYS A 107 12.81 -5.74 -4.29
C LYS A 107 11.94 -5.64 -5.55
N ASP A 108 12.53 -5.92 -6.72
CA ASP A 108 11.76 -6.03 -7.97
C ASP A 108 10.69 -7.15 -7.85
N TYR A 109 9.43 -6.75 -7.73
CA TYR A 109 8.31 -7.68 -7.55
C TYR A 109 8.20 -8.71 -8.69
N TYR A 110 8.37 -8.27 -9.94
CA TYR A 110 8.26 -9.10 -11.14
C TYR A 110 9.61 -9.68 -11.62
N GLN A 111 10.72 -9.27 -11.04
CA GLN A 111 12.09 -9.73 -11.39
C GLN A 111 12.41 -9.55 -12.89
N ALA A 112 11.82 -8.56 -13.56
CA ALA A 112 12.00 -8.27 -14.97
C ALA A 112 12.87 -7.02 -15.25
N GLY A 113 13.43 -6.40 -14.20
CA GLY A 113 14.40 -5.31 -14.30
C GLY A 113 13.81 -3.98 -14.79
N LYS A 114 12.49 -3.79 -14.75
CA LYS A 114 11.87 -2.52 -15.14
C LYS A 114 11.73 -1.60 -13.92
N ALA A 115 11.73 -0.29 -14.17
CA ALA A 115 11.56 0.70 -13.11
C ALA A 115 10.13 0.71 -12.54
N VAL A 116 9.14 0.66 -13.43
CA VAL A 116 7.72 0.67 -13.10
C VAL A 116 7.00 -0.37 -13.95
N TYR A 117 6.09 -1.11 -13.33
CA TYR A 117 5.15 -2.01 -13.99
C TYR A 117 3.74 -1.43 -13.83
N MET A 118 3.15 -1.02 -14.94
CA MET A 118 1.78 -0.50 -14.98
C MET A 118 0.81 -1.63 -15.30
N ILE A 119 -0.17 -1.85 -14.44
CA ILE A 119 -1.21 -2.84 -14.58
C ILE A 119 -2.55 -2.13 -14.77
N GLN A 120 -3.32 -2.56 -15.76
CA GLN A 120 -4.66 -2.06 -16.07
C GLN A 120 -5.56 -3.18 -16.55
N ASN A 121 -6.86 -2.99 -16.43
CA ASN A 121 -7.84 -3.91 -17.00
C ASN A 121 -7.87 -3.84 -18.53
N MET A 122 -8.01 -5.00 -19.19
CA MET A 122 -7.98 -5.13 -20.65
C MET A 122 -9.26 -5.79 -21.15
N ASN A 123 -9.83 -5.27 -22.23
CA ASN A 123 -10.76 -6.01 -23.06
C ASN A 123 -9.96 -6.99 -23.94
N GLN A 124 -9.90 -8.24 -23.49
CA GLN A 124 -9.10 -9.27 -24.16
C GLN A 124 -9.58 -9.58 -25.59
N THR A 125 -10.89 -9.48 -25.85
CA THR A 125 -11.47 -9.74 -27.17
C THR A 125 -11.03 -8.71 -28.20
N LEU A 126 -10.95 -7.43 -27.79
CA LEU A 126 -10.59 -6.33 -28.68
C LEU A 126 -9.10 -5.94 -28.54
N ASN A 127 -8.38 -6.55 -27.61
CA ASN A 127 -6.97 -6.26 -27.27
C ASN A 127 -6.69 -4.76 -27.03
N GLN A 128 -7.55 -4.13 -26.23
CA GLN A 128 -7.46 -2.72 -25.90
C GLN A 128 -7.76 -2.48 -24.41
N PRO A 129 -7.28 -1.37 -23.79
CA PRO A 129 -7.60 -1.01 -22.41
C PRO A 129 -9.10 -0.98 -22.17
N PHE A 130 -9.54 -1.42 -20.99
CA PHE A 130 -10.95 -1.37 -20.61
C PHE A 130 -11.41 0.07 -20.35
N GLY A 131 -10.52 0.92 -19.83
CA GLY A 131 -10.78 2.36 -19.65
C GLY A 131 -11.67 2.66 -18.45
N ASP A 132 -11.55 1.88 -17.39
CA ASP A 132 -12.31 2.03 -16.13
C ASP A 132 -11.69 3.02 -15.13
N GLY A 133 -10.55 3.63 -15.45
CA GLY A 133 -9.84 4.59 -14.58
C GLY A 133 -9.10 3.96 -13.41
N ALA A 134 -9.08 2.62 -13.28
CA ALA A 134 -8.35 1.92 -12.22
C ALA A 134 -6.94 1.56 -12.68
N HIS A 135 -5.92 2.04 -11.95
CA HIS A 135 -4.51 1.81 -12.27
C HIS A 135 -3.78 1.23 -11.06
N ILE A 136 -2.93 0.24 -11.28
CA ILE A 136 -2.04 -0.32 -10.27
C ILE A 136 -0.61 -0.22 -10.79
N LEU A 137 0.30 0.34 -9.99
CA LEU A 137 1.70 0.51 -10.32
C LEU A 137 2.57 -0.24 -9.31
N TYR A 138 3.52 -1.03 -9.82
CA TYR A 138 4.60 -1.59 -9.00
C TYR A 138 5.90 -0.88 -9.35
N VAL A 139 6.49 -0.22 -8.37
CA VAL A 139 7.74 0.52 -8.51
C VAL A 139 8.86 -0.29 -7.90
N ASN A 140 9.88 -0.56 -8.72
CA ASN A 140 11.04 -1.35 -8.32
C ASN A 140 12.04 -0.49 -7.53
N GLY A 141 12.11 -0.68 -6.22
CA GLY A 141 13.03 0.06 -5.33
C GLY A 141 14.51 -0.27 -5.54
N GLU A 142 14.84 -1.37 -6.24
CA GLU A 142 16.23 -1.69 -6.61
C GLU A 142 16.66 -1.03 -7.93
N TYR A 143 15.74 -0.42 -8.68
CA TYR A 143 16.06 0.16 -9.97
C TYR A 143 17.04 1.33 -9.86
N ARG A 144 18.10 1.31 -10.68
CA ARG A 144 19.16 2.31 -10.69
C ARG A 144 19.55 2.63 -12.13
N ASP A 145 19.39 3.88 -12.50
CA ASP A 145 19.94 4.49 -13.72
C ASP A 145 19.92 6.02 -13.59
N ASP A 146 20.28 6.74 -14.66
CA ASP A 146 20.30 8.20 -14.67
C ASP A 146 18.93 8.85 -14.91
N SER A 147 17.86 8.06 -15.06
CA SER A 147 16.50 8.58 -15.21
C SER A 147 15.97 9.18 -13.89
N ALA A 148 14.87 9.95 -13.99
CA ALA A 148 14.22 10.53 -12.81
C ALA A 148 13.82 9.45 -11.78
N ILE A 149 13.28 8.33 -12.24
CA ILE A 149 12.87 7.24 -11.35
C ILE A 149 14.08 6.51 -10.75
N GLY A 150 15.15 6.30 -11.51
CA GLY A 150 16.39 5.67 -10.99
C GLY A 150 17.03 6.50 -9.89
N LYS A 151 17.08 7.83 -10.07
CA LYS A 151 17.55 8.79 -9.06
C LYS A 151 16.65 8.82 -7.83
N LEU A 152 15.31 8.78 -8.02
CA LEU A 152 14.36 8.71 -6.90
C LEU A 152 14.54 7.43 -6.07
N MET A 153 14.70 6.28 -6.73
CA MET A 153 14.93 5.01 -6.02
C MET A 153 16.32 4.95 -5.37
N HIS A 154 17.32 5.64 -5.92
CA HIS A 154 18.58 5.87 -5.24
C HIS A 154 18.38 6.63 -3.94
N ASP A 155 17.70 7.78 -4.00
CA ASP A 155 17.51 8.67 -2.84
C ASP A 155 16.70 7.99 -1.73
N PHE A 156 15.70 7.18 -2.07
CA PHE A 156 14.93 6.41 -1.08
C PHE A 156 15.77 5.37 -0.31
N ASN A 157 16.88 4.93 -0.89
CA ASN A 157 17.82 4.01 -0.25
C ASN A 157 19.08 4.73 0.28
N CYS A 158 19.23 6.03 0.00
CA CYS A 158 20.36 6.80 0.43
C CYS A 158 20.25 7.19 1.91
N ALA A 159 21.31 6.93 2.67
CA ALA A 159 21.35 7.32 4.08
C ALA A 159 21.89 8.74 4.27
N ASP A 160 22.71 9.25 3.38
CA ASP A 160 23.33 10.57 3.43
C ASP A 160 22.54 11.57 2.57
N ALA A 161 22.09 12.66 3.19
CA ALA A 161 21.33 13.69 2.47
C ALA A 161 22.18 14.44 1.44
N ASP A 162 23.51 14.46 1.60
CA ASP A 162 24.41 15.15 0.68
C ASP A 162 24.64 14.36 -0.62
N ASP A 163 24.37 13.05 -0.60
CA ASP A 163 24.45 12.18 -1.78
C ASP A 163 23.10 12.08 -2.54
N MET A 164 22.05 12.75 -2.08
CA MET A 164 20.73 12.69 -2.71
C MET A 164 20.62 13.62 -3.91
N HIS A 165 19.89 13.18 -4.94
CA HIS A 165 19.64 13.94 -6.17
C HIS A 165 18.51 14.97 -6.03
N TYR A 166 17.51 14.70 -5.19
CA TYR A 166 16.34 15.56 -5.01
C TYR A 166 16.42 16.38 -3.73
N GLY A 167 16.52 17.70 -3.86
CA GLY A 167 16.65 18.63 -2.73
C GLY A 167 15.55 18.49 -1.69
N LEU A 168 14.29 18.26 -2.10
CA LEU A 168 13.17 18.03 -1.17
C LEU A 168 13.37 16.79 -0.30
N LEU A 169 13.91 15.71 -0.87
CA LEU A 169 14.26 14.48 -0.11
C LEU A 169 15.43 14.73 0.83
N ALA A 170 16.48 15.40 0.34
CA ALA A 170 17.65 15.75 1.13
C ALA A 170 17.28 16.62 2.34
N GLU A 171 16.50 17.68 2.14
CA GLU A 171 16.01 18.58 3.20
C GLU A 171 15.16 17.83 4.24
N ARG A 172 14.23 16.98 3.78
CA ARG A 172 13.40 16.19 4.68
C ARG A 172 14.22 15.17 5.47
N THR A 173 15.22 14.55 4.82
CA THR A 173 16.13 13.60 5.49
C THR A 173 16.98 14.30 6.55
N ARG A 174 17.54 15.47 6.27
CA ARG A 174 18.25 16.28 7.26
C ARG A 174 17.33 16.67 8.42
N TYR A 175 16.11 17.15 8.12
CA TYR A 175 15.14 17.48 9.15
C TYR A 175 14.88 16.32 10.10
N LEU A 176 14.63 15.12 9.56
CA LEU A 176 14.32 13.92 10.36
C LEU A 176 15.52 13.40 11.16
N LYS A 177 16.75 13.67 10.71
CA LYS A 177 17.96 13.17 11.37
C LYS A 177 18.63 14.17 12.32
N GLU A 178 18.56 15.45 12.00
CA GLU A 178 19.37 16.48 12.67
C GLU A 178 18.52 17.44 13.51
N ASN A 179 17.24 17.63 13.18
CA ASN A 179 16.35 18.51 13.93
C ASN A 179 15.69 17.75 15.08
N SER A 180 15.74 18.29 16.29
CA SER A 180 15.17 17.63 17.48
C SER A 180 13.68 17.27 17.36
N LYS A 181 12.90 18.09 16.65
CA LYS A 181 11.48 17.79 16.39
C LYS A 181 11.35 16.67 15.35
N GLY A 182 12.16 16.70 14.28
CA GLY A 182 12.20 15.68 13.25
C GLY A 182 12.64 14.31 13.79
N VAL A 183 13.65 14.30 14.64
CA VAL A 183 14.12 13.08 15.33
C VAL A 183 13.00 12.49 16.18
N ASN A 184 12.29 13.32 16.96
CA ASN A 184 11.14 12.87 17.76
C ASN A 184 9.98 12.36 16.88
N GLU A 185 9.73 13.01 15.74
CA GLU A 185 8.74 12.57 14.76
C GLU A 185 9.11 11.19 14.18
N MET A 186 10.37 11.00 13.84
CA MET A 186 10.88 9.72 13.35
C MET A 186 10.72 8.60 14.39
N TYR A 187 11.07 8.85 15.66
CA TYR A 187 10.88 7.87 16.73
C TYR A 187 9.41 7.49 16.91
N ARG A 188 8.49 8.45 16.93
CA ARG A 188 7.04 8.15 17.01
C ARG A 188 6.56 7.29 15.86
N THR A 189 6.99 7.62 14.64
CA THR A 189 6.65 6.81 13.45
C THR A 189 7.22 5.40 13.54
N MET A 190 8.43 5.23 14.09
CA MET A 190 9.02 3.90 14.32
C MET A 190 8.24 3.11 15.37
N ASP A 191 7.86 3.73 16.48
CA ASP A 191 7.07 3.08 17.53
C ASP A 191 5.69 2.64 17.01
N GLU A 192 5.04 3.46 16.17
CA GLU A 192 3.78 3.13 15.51
C GLU A 192 3.94 1.92 14.58
N VAL A 193 4.97 1.91 13.73
CA VAL A 193 5.28 0.79 12.82
C VAL A 193 5.63 -0.48 13.60
N GLU A 194 6.40 -0.37 14.68
CA GLU A 194 6.74 -1.53 15.53
C GLU A 194 5.50 -2.13 16.16
N LYS A 195 4.60 -1.29 16.67
CA LYS A 195 3.33 -1.73 17.24
C LYS A 195 2.44 -2.42 16.21
N GLU A 196 2.30 -1.85 15.01
CA GLU A 196 1.56 -2.46 13.91
C GLU A 196 2.15 -3.83 13.52
N CYS A 197 3.47 -3.91 13.34
CA CYS A 197 4.16 -5.16 13.03
C CYS A 197 3.97 -6.23 14.12
N TYR A 198 3.98 -5.81 15.39
CA TYR A 198 3.73 -6.71 16.52
C TYR A 198 2.29 -7.24 16.51
N GLU A 199 1.30 -6.36 16.30
CA GLU A 199 -0.11 -6.74 16.23
C GLU A 199 -0.40 -7.68 15.05
N GLU A 200 0.14 -7.37 13.86
CA GLU A 200 0.05 -8.25 12.70
C GLU A 200 0.72 -9.60 12.93
N GLY A 201 1.92 -9.61 13.51
CA GLY A 201 2.65 -10.83 13.83
C GLY A 201 1.87 -11.71 14.82
N ARG A 202 1.27 -11.09 15.83
CA ARG A 202 0.42 -11.78 16.81
C ARG A 202 -0.84 -12.37 16.17
N GLU A 203 -1.49 -11.63 15.26
CA GLU A 203 -2.69 -12.11 14.57
C GLU A 203 -2.35 -13.28 13.62
N LYS A 204 -1.27 -13.16 12.85
CA LYS A 204 -0.77 -14.25 11.98
C LYS A 204 -0.40 -15.49 12.79
N GLY A 205 0.28 -15.30 13.91
CA GLY A 205 0.64 -16.40 14.82
C GLY A 205 -0.60 -17.08 15.42
N ARG A 206 -1.62 -16.31 15.79
CA ARG A 206 -2.90 -16.84 16.27
C ARG A 206 -3.64 -17.62 15.18
N GLU A 207 -3.65 -17.12 13.96
CA GLU A 207 -4.26 -17.82 12.82
C GLU A 207 -3.54 -19.13 12.51
N ALA A 208 -2.22 -19.13 12.42
CA ALA A 208 -1.43 -20.33 12.15
C ALA A 208 -1.61 -21.39 13.24
N GLN A 209 -1.65 -20.99 14.52
CA GLN A 209 -1.93 -21.89 15.63
C GLN A 209 -3.34 -22.47 15.57
N ALA A 210 -4.33 -21.63 15.22
CA ALA A 210 -5.72 -22.07 15.09
C ALA A 210 -5.90 -23.06 13.93
N GLU A 211 -5.25 -22.80 12.79
CA GLU A 211 -5.23 -23.70 11.63
C GLU A 211 -4.65 -25.07 12.01
N MET A 212 -3.48 -25.10 12.64
CA MET A 212 -2.86 -26.35 13.11
C MET A 212 -3.76 -27.10 14.09
N THR A 213 -4.40 -26.36 15.00
CA THR A 213 -5.34 -26.93 15.97
C THR A 213 -6.58 -27.49 15.27
N ALA A 214 -7.15 -26.77 14.29
CA ALA A 214 -8.31 -27.23 13.52
C ALA A 214 -8.02 -28.54 12.79
N VAL A 215 -6.88 -28.63 12.11
CA VAL A 215 -6.44 -29.87 11.42
C VAL A 215 -6.32 -31.05 12.41
N ASN A 216 -5.74 -30.79 13.58
CA ASN A 216 -5.59 -31.86 14.59
C ASN A 216 -6.94 -32.29 15.17
N LEU A 217 -7.84 -31.36 15.50
CA LEU A 217 -9.19 -31.69 16.01
C LEU A 217 -10.02 -32.41 14.94
N ARG A 218 -9.84 -32.10 13.68
CA ARG A 218 -10.50 -32.82 12.57
C ARG A 218 -10.03 -34.25 12.46
N LYS A 219 -8.73 -34.52 12.63
CA LYS A 219 -8.16 -35.88 12.68
C LYS A 219 -8.71 -36.71 13.84
N LEU A 220 -9.10 -36.05 14.93
CA LEU A 220 -9.77 -36.70 16.08
C LEU A 220 -11.27 -36.92 15.86
N GLY A 221 -11.81 -36.55 14.68
CA GLY A 221 -13.20 -36.82 14.30
C GLY A 221 -14.22 -35.77 14.77
N LEU A 222 -13.79 -34.60 15.26
CA LEU A 222 -14.73 -33.57 15.69
C LEU A 222 -15.47 -32.96 14.49
N PRO A 223 -16.78 -32.62 14.66
CA PRO A 223 -17.56 -31.89 13.68
C PRO A 223 -17.00 -30.47 13.45
N LEU A 224 -17.17 -29.95 12.21
CA LEU A 224 -16.66 -28.65 11.77
C LEU A 224 -17.10 -27.48 12.66
N GLU A 225 -18.40 -27.47 13.03
CA GLU A 225 -18.99 -26.44 13.88
C GLU A 225 -18.39 -26.41 15.29
N GLN A 226 -18.11 -27.61 15.87
CA GLN A 226 -17.46 -27.71 17.18
C GLN A 226 -16.01 -27.24 17.12
N ILE A 227 -15.28 -27.55 16.04
CA ILE A 227 -13.92 -27.09 15.83
C ILE A 227 -13.92 -25.55 15.72
N ALA A 228 -14.77 -24.98 14.88
CA ALA A 228 -14.88 -23.55 14.69
C ALA A 228 -15.19 -22.80 16.01
N HIS A 229 -16.12 -23.34 16.79
CA HIS A 229 -16.45 -22.79 18.12
C HIS A 229 -15.26 -22.89 19.09
N ALA A 230 -14.58 -24.04 19.13
CA ALA A 230 -13.47 -24.28 20.05
C ALA A 230 -12.26 -23.36 19.81
N ILE A 231 -11.94 -23.04 18.53
CA ILE A 231 -10.80 -22.18 18.18
C ILE A 231 -11.19 -20.71 17.98
N GLY A 232 -12.48 -20.37 18.04
CA GLY A 232 -12.99 -18.99 17.96
C GLY A 232 -12.89 -18.37 16.58
N PHE A 233 -13.07 -19.18 15.51
CA PHE A 233 -13.10 -18.71 14.12
C PHE A 233 -14.40 -19.10 13.42
N ARG A 234 -14.74 -18.38 12.32
CA ARG A 234 -15.93 -18.70 11.51
C ARG A 234 -15.78 -20.06 10.82
N VAL A 235 -16.90 -20.76 10.69
CA VAL A 235 -16.96 -22.10 10.10
C VAL A 235 -16.37 -22.12 8.68
N GLU A 236 -16.68 -21.11 7.85
CA GLU A 236 -16.21 -21.02 6.47
C GLU A 236 -14.68 -20.86 6.37
N LYS A 237 -14.06 -20.22 7.38
CA LYS A 237 -12.60 -20.07 7.46
C LYS A 237 -11.95 -21.39 7.87
N VAL A 238 -12.52 -22.07 8.87
CA VAL A 238 -12.03 -23.36 9.36
C VAL A 238 -12.16 -24.45 8.30
N GLU A 239 -13.25 -24.42 7.53
CA GLU A 239 -13.45 -25.34 6.40
C GLU A 239 -12.34 -25.28 5.35
N LYS A 240 -11.81 -24.06 5.08
CA LYS A 240 -10.67 -23.86 4.15
C LYS A 240 -9.37 -24.47 4.66
N TRP A 241 -9.16 -24.50 5.98
CA TRP A 241 -7.94 -25.01 6.59
C TRP A 241 -7.89 -26.55 6.66
N ILE A 242 -9.05 -27.19 6.67
CA ILE A 242 -9.15 -28.66 6.88
C ILE A 242 -9.58 -29.40 5.60
N LYS A 243 -9.70 -28.71 4.46
CA LYS A 243 -9.78 -29.30 3.12
C LYS A 243 -8.43 -29.75 2.63
#